data_0ee20d0b0866f90bfd31068e0f6762a3
#
_entry.id   0ee20d0b0866f90bfd31068e0f6762a3
#
_cell.length_a   1.000
_cell.length_b   1.000
_cell.length_c   1.000
_cell.angle_alpha   90.00
_cell.angle_beta   90.00
_cell.angle_gamma   90.00
#
_symmetry.space_group_name_H-M   'P 1'
#
loop_
_entity.id
_entity.type
_entity.pdbx_description
1 polymer ?
#
loop_
_entity_poly.entity_id
_entity_poly.type
_entity_poly.pdbx_seq_one_letter_code
_entity_poly.pdbx_strand_id
1 'polypeptide(L)'
;MKIDVYENDKTISLKVYGDIEMITMKAFKEKLFEIGDKSNKDVELDLFDVDYIDSTGIGILIILLKLQKNKGKKFVINKASPRILDLFKLTSLTDLFEL
;
A
#
# COMPACT_ATOMS: atom_id res chain seq x y z
N MET A 1 9.52 5.77 -9.53
CA MET A 1 8.28 5.72 -8.72
C MET A 1 7.93 7.11 -8.24
N LYS A 2 6.67 7.45 -8.29
CA LYS A 2 6.13 8.69 -7.74
C LYS A 2 5.00 8.35 -6.78
N ILE A 3 4.91 9.08 -5.66
CA ILE A 3 3.84 8.91 -4.69
C ILE A 3 3.24 10.27 -4.40
N ASP A 4 1.95 10.41 -4.67
CA ASP A 4 1.17 11.60 -4.27
C ASP A 4 0.47 11.30 -2.95
N VAL A 5 0.51 12.24 -2.03
CA VAL A 5 -0.07 12.11 -0.70
C VAL A 5 -1.16 13.14 -0.52
N TYR A 6 -2.34 12.68 -0.14
CA TYR A 6 -3.48 13.52 0.20
C TYR A 6 -3.92 13.19 1.62
N GLU A 7 -4.10 14.20 2.44
CA GLU A 7 -4.41 13.97 3.85
C GLU A 7 -5.57 14.84 4.30
N ASN A 8 -6.50 14.25 5.05
CA ASN A 8 -7.52 14.96 5.80
C ASN A 8 -7.42 14.61 7.28
N ASP A 9 -8.41 14.98 8.09
CA ASP A 9 -8.35 14.77 9.54
C ASP A 9 -8.33 13.29 9.93
N LYS A 10 -8.88 12.40 9.11
CA LYS A 10 -9.08 10.98 9.44
C LYS A 10 -8.31 10.01 8.56
N THR A 11 -7.92 10.41 7.35
CA THR A 11 -7.40 9.51 6.34
C THR A 11 -6.19 10.11 5.65
N ILE A 12 -5.20 9.26 5.37
CA ILE A 12 -4.09 9.55 4.46
C ILE A 12 -4.30 8.71 3.22
N SER A 13 -4.39 9.35 2.07
CA SER A 13 -4.54 8.69 0.77
C SER A 13 -3.23 8.79 0.00
N LEU A 14 -2.73 7.65 -0.44
CA LEU A 14 -1.49 7.54 -1.20
C LEU A 14 -1.79 7.03 -2.59
N LYS A 15 -1.40 7.77 -3.61
CA LYS A 15 -1.45 7.31 -4.99
C LYS A 15 -0.04 7.04 -5.49
N VAL A 16 0.19 5.80 -5.93
CA VAL A 16 1.49 5.34 -6.40
C VAL A 16 1.49 5.25 -7.92
N TYR A 17 2.56 5.72 -8.53
CA TYR A 17 2.80 5.62 -9.98
C TYR A 17 4.09 4.85 -10.21
N GLY A 18 4.02 3.87 -11.10
CA GLY A 18 5.17 3.04 -11.46
C GLY A 18 5.25 1.75 -10.64
N ASP A 19 6.20 0.90 -11.01
CA ASP A 19 6.32 -0.43 -10.42
C ASP A 19 6.90 -0.39 -9.01
N ILE A 20 6.43 -1.29 -8.16
CA ILE A 20 6.93 -1.47 -6.81
C ILE A 20 7.83 -2.71 -6.80
N GLU A 21 9.12 -2.50 -6.95
CA GLU A 21 10.11 -3.57 -7.03
C GLU A 21 11.39 -3.17 -6.30
N MET A 22 12.33 -4.09 -6.18
CA MET A 22 13.54 -3.91 -5.38
C MET A 22 14.27 -2.59 -5.67
N ILE A 23 14.35 -2.18 -6.94
CA ILE A 23 15.05 -0.96 -7.35
C ILE A 23 14.36 0.31 -6.84
N THR A 24 13.02 0.31 -6.81
CA THR A 24 12.22 1.47 -6.38
C THR A 24 11.79 1.39 -4.92
N MET A 25 12.11 0.30 -4.26
CA MET A 25 11.57 -0.09 -2.96
C MET A 25 11.93 0.88 -1.84
N LYS A 26 13.12 1.45 -1.87
CA LYS A 26 13.61 2.28 -0.76
C LYS A 26 12.68 3.47 -0.49
N ALA A 27 12.34 4.24 -1.52
CA ALA A 27 11.47 5.40 -1.38
C ALA A 27 10.06 5.01 -0.91
N PHE A 28 9.53 3.93 -1.47
CA PHE A 28 8.22 3.40 -1.10
C PHE A 28 8.18 2.95 0.36
N LYS A 29 9.17 2.17 0.77
CA LYS A 29 9.30 1.68 2.14
C LYS A 29 9.43 2.81 3.15
N GLU A 30 10.31 3.78 2.88
CA GLU A 30 10.51 4.92 3.76
C GLU A 30 9.21 5.71 3.95
N LYS A 31 8.48 5.95 2.87
CA LYS A 31 7.22 6.70 2.92
C LYS A 31 6.17 5.95 3.73
N LEU A 32 5.99 4.66 3.46
CA LEU A 32 4.98 3.86 4.15
C LEU A 32 5.30 3.69 5.64
N PHE A 33 6.56 3.48 5.99
CA PHE A 33 6.94 3.31 7.40
C PHE A 33 6.85 4.63 8.16
N GLU A 34 7.20 5.75 7.55
CA GLU A 34 6.98 7.07 8.15
C GLU A 34 5.51 7.26 8.51
N ILE A 35 4.61 6.94 7.59
CA ILE A 35 3.17 7.03 7.82
C ILE A 35 2.72 6.04 8.90
N GLY A 36 3.20 4.80 8.85
CA GLY A 36 2.85 3.78 9.82
C GLY A 36 3.28 4.12 11.24
N ASP A 37 4.46 4.74 11.40
CA ASP A 37 4.98 5.08 12.73
C ASP A 37 4.37 6.35 13.31
N LYS A 38 4.13 7.36 12.47
CA LYS A 38 3.81 8.71 12.94
C LYS A 38 2.33 9.06 12.87
N SER A 39 1.55 8.34 12.07
CA SER A 39 0.16 8.68 11.83
C SER A 39 -0.78 7.86 12.70
N ASN A 40 -1.84 8.50 13.19
CA ASN A 40 -2.98 7.85 13.83
C ASN A 40 -4.22 7.89 12.93
N LYS A 41 -4.03 7.83 11.64
CA LYS A 41 -5.10 7.92 10.64
C LYS A 41 -5.25 6.61 9.89
N ASP A 42 -6.42 6.40 9.31
CA ASP A 42 -6.62 5.34 8.33
C ASP A 42 -5.78 5.64 7.09
N VAL A 43 -5.29 4.61 6.43
CA VAL A 43 -4.49 4.75 5.21
C VAL A 43 -5.20 4.07 4.05
N GLU A 44 -5.34 4.80 2.94
CA GLU A 44 -5.84 4.28 1.68
C GLU A 44 -4.72 4.31 0.65
N LEU A 45 -4.61 3.25 -0.12
CA LEU A 45 -3.58 3.10 -1.15
C LEU A 45 -4.24 2.90 -2.51
N ASP A 46 -3.89 3.76 -3.46
CA ASP A 46 -4.33 3.67 -4.84
C ASP A 46 -3.19 3.10 -5.69
N LEU A 47 -3.37 1.90 -6.21
CA LEU A 47 -2.41 1.19 -7.05
C LEU A 47 -2.88 1.06 -8.50
N PHE A 48 -3.80 1.91 -8.94
CA PHE A 48 -4.34 1.82 -10.30
C PHE A 48 -3.25 2.02 -11.36
N ASP A 49 -2.28 2.88 -11.12
CA ASP A 49 -1.17 3.18 -12.04
C ASP A 49 0.09 2.36 -11.73
N VAL A 50 -0.06 1.26 -11.01
CA VAL A 50 1.01 0.30 -10.73
C VAL A 50 0.74 -0.97 -11.52
N ASP A 51 1.70 -1.38 -12.37
CA ASP A 51 1.56 -2.60 -13.17
C ASP A 51 2.19 -3.82 -12.52
N TYR A 52 3.12 -3.64 -11.60
CA TYR A 52 3.85 -4.74 -11.00
C TYR A 52 4.28 -4.45 -9.58
N ILE A 53 4.15 -5.45 -8.72
CA ILE A 53 4.68 -5.47 -7.35
C ILE A 53 5.39 -6.81 -7.16
N ASP A 54 6.66 -6.78 -6.76
CA ASP A 54 7.37 -8.01 -6.43
C ASP A 54 7.04 -8.49 -5.00
N SER A 55 7.57 -9.66 -4.63
CA SER A 55 7.30 -10.25 -3.32
C SER A 55 7.78 -9.38 -2.16
N THR A 56 8.86 -8.63 -2.36
CA THR A 56 9.36 -7.70 -1.34
C THR A 56 8.36 -6.56 -1.11
N GLY A 57 7.80 -6.02 -2.20
CA GLY A 57 6.78 -4.98 -2.12
C GLY A 57 5.52 -5.47 -1.43
N ILE A 58 5.07 -6.67 -1.76
CA ILE A 58 3.92 -7.30 -1.09
C ILE A 58 4.19 -7.46 0.41
N GLY A 59 5.39 -7.90 0.78
CA GLY A 59 5.78 -8.04 2.19
C GLY A 59 5.70 -6.73 2.95
N ILE A 60 6.10 -5.62 2.34
CA ILE A 60 6.02 -4.29 2.95
C ILE A 60 4.56 -3.88 3.15
N LEU A 61 3.69 -4.13 2.18
CA LEU A 61 2.26 -3.85 2.34
C LEU A 61 1.64 -4.65 3.50
N ILE A 62 2.04 -5.91 3.66
CA ILE A 62 1.57 -6.74 4.77
C ILE A 62 2.04 -6.19 6.11
N ILE A 63 3.29 -5.75 6.20
CA ILE A 63 3.82 -5.14 7.42
C ILE A 63 3.03 -3.89 7.78
N LEU A 64 2.76 -3.02 6.81
CA LEU A 64 1.99 -1.81 7.05
C LEU A 64 0.56 -2.14 7.51
N LEU A 65 -0.07 -3.14 6.91
CA LEU A 65 -1.39 -3.59 7.33
C LEU A 65 -1.40 -4.01 8.81
N LYS A 66 -0.38 -4.75 9.24
CA LYS A 66 -0.24 -5.19 10.63
C LYS A 66 0.01 -4.01 11.58
N LEU A 67 0.85 -3.07 11.19
CA LEU A 67 1.11 -1.86 12.00
C LEU A 67 -0.18 -1.05 12.20
N GLN A 68 -0.96 -0.89 11.15
CA GLN A 68 -2.25 -0.18 11.24
C GLN A 68 -3.25 -0.92 12.13
N LYS A 69 -3.35 -2.23 12.00
CA LYS A 69 -4.21 -3.05 12.87
C LYS A 69 -3.84 -2.91 14.34
N ASN A 70 -2.56 -2.89 14.65
CA ASN A 70 -2.08 -2.73 16.03
C ASN A 70 -2.47 -1.38 16.64
N LYS A 71 -2.66 -0.36 15.81
CA LYS A 71 -3.13 0.96 16.24
C LYS A 71 -4.66 1.10 16.22
N GLY A 72 -5.37 0.06 15.82
CA GLY A 72 -6.81 0.14 15.64
C GLY A 72 -7.22 0.95 14.42
N LYS A 73 -6.34 1.08 13.43
CA LYS A 73 -6.57 1.84 12.21
C LYS A 73 -6.65 0.93 10.99
N LYS A 74 -7.26 1.43 9.92
CA LYS A 74 -7.44 0.70 8.68
C LYS A 74 -6.29 0.93 7.72
N PHE A 75 -6.00 -0.07 6.92
CA PHE A 75 -5.17 0.02 5.73
C PHE A 75 -5.91 -0.69 4.61
N VAL A 76 -6.32 0.05 3.59
CA VAL A 76 -7.07 -0.51 2.47
C VAL A 76 -6.43 -0.13 1.15
N ILE A 77 -6.53 -1.02 0.18
CA ILE A 77 -6.20 -0.73 -1.22
C ILE A 77 -7.51 -0.39 -1.89
N ASN A 78 -7.76 0.91 -2.12
CA ASN A 78 -9.05 1.36 -2.63
C ASN A 78 -9.16 1.23 -4.15
N LYS A 79 -8.04 1.20 -4.87
CA LYS A 79 -7.99 0.96 -6.31
C LYS A 79 -6.76 0.14 -6.65
N ALA A 80 -6.90 -0.76 -7.61
CA ALA A 80 -5.78 -1.52 -8.15
C ALA A 80 -6.00 -1.77 -9.64
N SER A 81 -4.91 -1.79 -10.40
CA SER A 81 -4.96 -2.14 -11.82
C SER A 81 -5.40 -3.61 -11.98
N PRO A 82 -5.93 -4.00 -13.17
CA PRO A 82 -6.27 -5.40 -13.41
C PRO A 82 -5.10 -6.36 -13.19
N ARG A 83 -3.89 -5.95 -13.53
CA ARG A 83 -2.68 -6.76 -13.31
C ARG A 83 -2.40 -6.99 -11.83
N ILE A 84 -2.55 -5.96 -11.02
CA ILE A 84 -2.35 -6.05 -9.57
C ILE A 84 -3.44 -6.91 -8.94
N LEU A 85 -4.69 -6.76 -9.36
CA LEU A 85 -5.78 -7.61 -8.89
C LEU A 85 -5.52 -9.10 -9.22
N ASP A 86 -5.06 -9.39 -10.43
CA ASP A 86 -4.71 -10.76 -10.82
C ASP A 86 -3.56 -11.30 -9.98
N LEU A 87 -2.53 -10.49 -9.73
CA LEU A 87 -1.40 -10.89 -8.90
C LEU A 87 -1.86 -11.25 -7.48
N PHE A 88 -2.74 -10.46 -6.90
CA PHE A 88 -3.26 -10.72 -5.55
C PHE A 88 -4.15 -11.95 -5.50
N LYS A 89 -4.93 -12.22 -6.55
CA LYS A 89 -5.70 -13.45 -6.67
C LYS A 89 -4.79 -14.67 -6.72
N LEU A 90 -3.72 -14.62 -7.52
CA LEU A 90 -2.76 -15.71 -7.65
C LEU A 90 -2.02 -16.01 -6.34
N THR A 91 -1.80 -15.00 -5.53
CA THR A 91 -1.09 -15.14 -4.24
C THR A 91 -2.05 -15.29 -3.06
N SER A 92 -3.35 -15.38 -3.30
CA SER A 92 -4.40 -15.52 -2.28
C SER A 92 -4.42 -14.35 -1.28
N LEU A 93 -4.07 -13.15 -1.73
CA LEU A 93 -4.02 -11.96 -0.88
C LEU A 93 -5.25 -11.06 -1.00
N THR A 94 -6.20 -11.40 -1.87
CA THR A 94 -7.40 -10.57 -2.07
C THR A 94 -8.21 -10.39 -0.80
N ASP A 95 -8.37 -11.45 0.00
CA ASP A 95 -9.11 -11.38 1.26
C ASP A 95 -8.39 -10.53 2.30
N LEU A 96 -7.06 -10.65 2.35
CA LEU A 96 -6.25 -9.92 3.31
C LEU A 96 -6.36 -8.40 3.14
N PHE A 97 -6.43 -7.94 1.89
CA PHE A 97 -6.53 -6.52 1.55
C PHE A 97 -7.95 -6.08 1.19
N GLU A 98 -8.93 -6.95 1.36
CA GLU A 98 -10.34 -6.67 1.08
C GLU A 98 -10.61 -6.26 -0.38
N LEU A 99 -9.96 -6.94 -1.30
CA LEU A 99 -10.09 -6.68 -2.75
C LEU A 99 -11.13 -7.56 -3.42
#